data_2847a2da3a5a0d0791c5f89e5d20b67d
#
_entry.id   2847a2da3a5a0d0791c5f89e5d20b67d
#
_cell.length_a   1.000
_cell.length_b   1.000
_cell.length_c   1.000
_cell.angle_alpha   90.00
_cell.angle_beta   90.00
_cell.angle_gamma   90.00
#
_symmetry.space_group_name_H-M   'P 1'
#
loop_
_entity.id
_entity.type
_entity.pdbx_description
1 polymer ?
#
loop_
_entity_poly.entity_id
_entity_poly.type
_entity_poly.pdbx_seq_one_letter_code
_entity_poly.pdbx_strand_id
1 'polypeptide(L)'
;ALLWTRAQLSEDQRQWLRDLKLVRQVRDFTIVHATLDSPGSWGYVTNRFDAMASFSYQFTQVCFYGHTHVPRIFEKDDSVRAARGTEVQLQRGVKYFVNVGSVGQPRDGDWRASYAIYDVQAQTIAIRRLEYDIQTAQEKIRAAGLPALLADRLALGK
;
A
#
# COMPACT_ATOMS: atom_id res chain seq x y z
N ALA A 1 -3.07 -12.28 15.75
CA ALA A 1 -2.92 -12.51 14.31
C ALA A 1 -1.48 -12.90 13.93
N LEU A 2 -0.45 -12.09 14.26
CA LEU A 2 0.93 -12.33 13.81
C LEU A 2 1.48 -13.73 14.19
N LEU A 3 1.35 -14.13 15.45
CA LEU A 3 1.79 -15.47 15.92
C LEU A 3 1.00 -16.59 15.26
N TRP A 4 -0.30 -16.40 15.07
CA TRP A 4 -1.15 -17.33 14.36
C TRP A 4 -0.70 -17.48 12.89
N THR A 5 -0.49 -16.39 12.17
CA THR A 5 0.01 -16.40 10.79
C THR A 5 1.34 -17.14 10.69
N ARG A 6 2.29 -16.84 11.60
CA ARG A 6 3.58 -17.51 11.65
C ARG A 6 3.44 -19.03 11.83
N ALA A 7 2.47 -19.48 12.61
CA ALA A 7 2.22 -20.91 12.84
C ALA A 7 1.61 -21.61 11.61
N GLN A 8 0.92 -20.88 10.72
CA GLN A 8 0.32 -21.42 9.50
C GLN A 8 1.32 -21.55 8.33
N LEU A 9 2.46 -20.84 8.40
CA LEU A 9 3.44 -20.81 7.33
C LEU A 9 4.46 -21.95 7.46
N SER A 10 4.77 -22.62 6.35
CA SER A 10 5.90 -23.55 6.27
C SER A 10 7.23 -22.81 6.46
N GLU A 11 8.34 -23.54 6.74
CA GLU A 11 9.65 -22.90 6.88
C GLU A 11 10.10 -22.26 5.56
N ASP A 12 9.84 -22.89 4.42
CA ASP A 12 10.14 -22.32 3.09
C ASP A 12 9.40 -21.01 2.84
N GLN A 13 8.10 -20.94 3.22
CA GLN A 13 7.32 -19.71 3.12
C GLN A 13 7.87 -18.60 4.02
N ARG A 14 8.29 -18.97 5.25
CA ARG A 14 8.91 -18.01 6.18
C ARG A 14 10.26 -17.52 5.66
N GLN A 15 11.07 -18.43 5.08
CA GLN A 15 12.34 -18.04 4.47
C GLN A 15 12.13 -17.13 3.28
N TRP A 16 11.21 -17.47 2.38
CA TRP A 16 10.84 -16.60 1.25
C TRP A 16 10.45 -15.19 1.69
N LEU A 17 9.65 -15.08 2.76
CA LEU A 17 9.27 -13.77 3.33
C LEU A 17 10.48 -13.00 3.89
N ARG A 18 11.42 -13.69 4.55
CA ARG A 18 12.68 -13.07 5.06
C ARG A 18 13.56 -12.53 3.95
N ASP A 19 13.55 -13.18 2.79
CA ASP A 19 14.40 -12.82 1.64
C ASP A 19 13.83 -11.68 0.80
N LEU A 20 12.59 -11.24 1.09
CA LEU A 20 11.98 -10.10 0.40
C LEU A 20 12.77 -8.82 0.66
N LYS A 21 13.05 -8.09 -0.41
CA LYS A 21 13.70 -6.78 -0.35
C LYS A 21 12.73 -5.74 0.24
N LEU A 22 13.21 -4.91 1.16
CA LEU A 22 12.44 -3.77 1.67
C LEU A 22 12.12 -2.73 0.59
N VAL A 23 13.06 -2.54 -0.36
CA VAL A 23 12.88 -1.69 -1.54
C VAL A 23 13.26 -2.48 -2.77
N ARG A 24 12.48 -2.38 -3.83
CA ARG A 24 12.79 -3.00 -5.11
C ARG A 24 12.46 -2.07 -6.27
N GLN A 25 13.41 -1.85 -7.15
CA GLN A 25 13.14 -1.23 -8.44
C GLN A 25 12.68 -2.33 -9.42
N VAL A 26 11.57 -2.07 -10.11
CA VAL A 26 10.98 -2.95 -11.12
C VAL A 26 10.89 -2.13 -12.41
N ARG A 27 11.82 -2.38 -13.34
CA ARG A 27 11.93 -1.58 -14.57
C ARG A 27 12.07 -0.09 -14.23
N ASP A 28 11.04 0.70 -14.53
CA ASP A 28 10.98 2.17 -14.46
C ASP A 28 10.25 2.70 -13.21
N PHE A 29 9.78 1.80 -12.32
CA PHE A 29 9.17 2.20 -11.05
C PHE A 29 9.82 1.52 -9.84
N THR A 30 9.58 2.06 -8.68
CA THR A 30 10.04 1.51 -7.39
C THR A 30 8.85 1.02 -6.57
N ILE A 31 9.07 -0.03 -5.79
CA ILE A 31 8.14 -0.48 -4.75
C ILE A 31 8.84 -0.50 -3.40
N VAL A 32 8.14 -0.08 -2.37
CA VAL A 32 8.55 -0.13 -0.97
C VAL A 32 7.32 -0.44 -0.11
N HIS A 33 7.50 -1.06 1.06
CA HIS A 33 6.32 -1.29 1.90
C HIS A 33 5.85 -0.02 2.60
N ALA A 34 6.76 0.75 3.18
CA ALA A 34 6.48 1.95 3.99
C ALA A 34 7.15 3.20 3.39
N THR A 35 8.29 3.64 3.91
CA THR A 35 9.01 4.84 3.46
C THR A 35 10.28 4.49 2.69
N LEU A 36 10.75 5.39 1.81
CA LEU A 36 12.00 5.21 1.07
C LEU A 36 13.23 5.73 1.83
N ASP A 37 13.06 6.71 2.70
CA ASP A 37 14.14 7.30 3.49
C ASP A 37 14.64 6.35 4.60
N SER A 38 13.73 5.57 5.19
CA SER A 38 14.04 4.60 6.26
C SER A 38 13.17 3.35 6.15
N PRO A 39 13.34 2.52 5.11
CA PRO A 39 12.43 1.40 4.82
C PRO A 39 12.30 0.39 5.97
N GLY A 40 13.37 0.17 6.73
CA GLY A 40 13.39 -0.75 7.87
C GLY A 40 12.73 -0.21 9.15
N SER A 41 12.45 1.08 9.21
CA SER A 41 11.79 1.71 10.36
C SER A 41 10.26 1.66 10.31
N TRP A 42 9.69 1.24 9.17
CA TRP A 42 8.24 1.06 8.99
C TRP A 42 7.43 2.32 9.30
N GLY A 43 7.95 3.50 8.93
CA GLY A 43 7.30 4.79 9.15
C GLY A 43 5.98 4.92 8.39
N TYR A 44 5.05 5.69 8.93
CA TYR A 44 3.77 6.00 8.28
C TYR A 44 3.90 7.27 7.43
N VAL A 45 3.36 7.23 6.21
CA VAL A 45 3.22 8.40 5.33
C VAL A 45 1.74 8.75 5.26
N THR A 46 1.34 9.74 6.03
CA THR A 46 -0.05 10.16 6.19
C THR A 46 -0.35 11.52 5.55
N ASN A 47 0.68 12.32 5.33
CA ASN A 47 0.57 13.68 4.80
C ASN A 47 1.76 14.03 3.89
N ARG A 48 1.72 15.21 3.28
CA ARG A 48 2.76 15.68 2.34
C ARG A 48 4.15 15.85 2.95
N PHE A 49 4.22 16.15 4.24
CA PHE A 49 5.50 16.33 4.92
C PHE A 49 6.20 14.99 5.14
N ASP A 50 5.44 13.95 5.48
CA ASP A 50 5.97 12.59 5.58
C ASP A 50 6.46 12.09 4.20
N ALA A 51 5.70 12.39 3.13
CA ALA A 51 6.06 12.01 1.76
C ALA A 51 7.34 12.72 1.27
N MET A 52 7.62 13.93 1.74
CA MET A 52 8.77 14.73 1.30
C MET A 52 10.10 14.03 1.57
N ALA A 53 10.27 13.37 2.72
CA ALA A 53 11.46 12.61 3.05
C ALA A 53 11.70 11.48 2.02
N SER A 54 10.66 10.69 1.73
CA SER A 54 10.74 9.59 0.76
C SER A 54 11.04 10.06 -0.67
N PHE A 55 10.51 11.21 -1.11
CA PHE A 55 10.83 11.77 -2.42
C PHE A 55 12.32 12.11 -2.61
N SER A 56 13.04 12.40 -1.54
CA SER A 56 14.49 12.67 -1.60
C SER A 56 15.30 11.43 -1.96
N TYR A 57 14.76 10.24 -1.71
CA TYR A 57 15.38 8.95 -2.02
C TYR A 57 14.74 8.26 -3.23
N GLN A 58 13.74 8.87 -3.86
CA GLN A 58 13.08 8.32 -5.03
C GLN A 58 13.82 8.69 -6.32
N PHE A 59 14.38 7.69 -7.00
CA PHE A 59 15.08 7.87 -8.28
C PHE A 59 14.18 7.67 -9.50
N THR A 60 13.16 6.82 -9.38
CA THR A 60 12.17 6.59 -10.46
C THR A 60 11.08 7.64 -10.44
N GLN A 61 10.40 7.83 -11.57
CA GLN A 61 9.26 8.75 -11.64
C GLN A 61 8.13 8.31 -10.73
N VAL A 62 7.86 7.00 -10.64
CA VAL A 62 6.78 6.43 -9.84
C VAL A 62 7.36 5.53 -8.75
N CYS A 63 6.86 5.68 -7.54
CA CYS A 63 7.07 4.74 -6.46
C CYS A 63 5.74 4.35 -5.81
N PHE A 64 5.48 3.04 -5.70
CA PHE A 64 4.32 2.51 -5.00
C PHE A 64 4.70 2.11 -3.57
N TYR A 65 3.80 2.42 -2.62
CA TYR A 65 3.95 2.04 -1.22
C TYR A 65 2.60 1.65 -0.61
N GLY A 66 2.60 1.14 0.62
CA GLY A 66 1.41 0.70 1.33
C GLY A 66 1.44 1.12 2.80
N HIS A 67 1.44 0.14 3.71
CA HIS A 67 1.60 0.24 5.16
C HIS A 67 0.50 0.99 5.93
N THR A 68 0.10 2.18 5.51
CA THR A 68 -1.01 2.93 6.13
C THR A 68 -2.37 2.32 5.84
N HIS A 69 -2.50 1.54 4.75
CA HIS A 69 -3.75 1.01 4.21
C HIS A 69 -4.76 2.09 3.78
N VAL A 70 -4.30 3.30 3.54
CA VAL A 70 -5.08 4.45 3.07
C VAL A 70 -4.54 4.87 1.71
N PRO A 71 -5.26 4.64 0.61
CA PRO A 71 -4.77 4.98 -0.73
C PRO A 71 -4.63 6.49 -0.88
N ARG A 72 -3.50 6.90 -1.45
CA ARG A 72 -3.20 8.32 -1.68
C ARG A 72 -2.11 8.48 -2.71
N ILE A 73 -2.24 9.50 -3.53
CA ILE A 73 -1.21 9.88 -4.51
C ILE A 73 -0.60 11.20 -4.05
N PHE A 74 0.70 11.22 -3.87
CA PHE A 74 1.48 12.45 -3.69
C PHE A 74 2.25 12.74 -4.97
N GLU A 75 2.30 14.00 -5.34
CA GLU A 75 3.05 14.53 -6.49
C GLU A 75 4.13 15.46 -6.00
N LYS A 76 5.28 15.42 -6.67
CA LYS A 76 6.39 16.35 -6.43
C LYS A 76 6.93 16.89 -7.75
N ASP A 77 6.80 18.18 -7.93
CA ASP A 77 7.57 19.04 -8.83
C ASP A 77 8.48 19.95 -7.99
N ASP A 78 8.23 21.24 -7.96
CA ASP A 78 8.89 22.20 -7.06
C ASP A 78 8.41 22.06 -5.61
N SER A 79 7.21 21.52 -5.41
CA SER A 79 6.60 21.30 -4.10
C SER A 79 5.96 19.92 -4.01
N VAL A 80 5.71 19.47 -2.76
CA VAL A 80 4.96 18.22 -2.53
C VAL A 80 3.50 18.55 -2.23
N ARG A 81 2.60 17.91 -2.98
CA ARG A 81 1.13 18.03 -2.80
C ARG A 81 0.45 16.68 -2.90
N ALA A 82 -0.73 16.56 -2.32
CA ALA A 82 -1.63 15.44 -2.57
C ALA A 82 -2.38 15.69 -3.89
N ALA A 83 -2.41 14.70 -4.77
CA ALA A 83 -3.22 14.75 -5.98
C ALA A 83 -4.70 14.77 -5.63
N ARG A 84 -5.51 15.35 -6.51
CA ARG A 84 -6.96 15.33 -6.41
C ARG A 84 -7.50 14.07 -7.11
N GLY A 85 -8.36 13.34 -6.40
CA GLY A 85 -8.98 12.13 -6.94
C GLY A 85 -8.10 10.88 -6.85
N THR A 86 -8.53 9.85 -7.57
CA THR A 86 -7.94 8.49 -7.54
C THR A 86 -7.20 8.12 -8.83
N GLU A 87 -7.12 9.04 -9.78
CA GLU A 87 -6.47 8.83 -11.07
C GLU A 87 -5.64 10.05 -11.45
N VAL A 88 -4.44 9.82 -11.98
CA VAL A 88 -3.52 10.87 -12.43
C VAL A 88 -2.92 10.50 -13.78
N GLN A 89 -2.79 11.52 -14.65
CA GLN A 89 -1.95 11.49 -15.84
C GLN A 89 -0.53 11.88 -15.45
N LEU A 90 0.45 11.03 -15.73
CA LEU A 90 1.85 11.31 -15.41
C LEU A 90 2.38 12.46 -16.27
N GLN A 91 3.05 13.40 -15.63
CA GLN A 91 3.65 14.56 -16.29
C GLN A 91 5.17 14.46 -16.24
N ARG A 92 5.84 14.84 -17.32
CA ARG A 92 7.30 14.88 -17.36
C ARG A 92 7.86 15.81 -16.29
N GLY A 93 8.86 15.35 -15.54
CA GLY A 93 9.50 16.13 -14.47
C GLY A 93 8.77 16.05 -13.13
N VAL A 94 7.57 15.47 -13.06
CA VAL A 94 6.84 15.23 -11.81
C VAL A 94 7.11 13.83 -11.31
N LYS A 95 7.42 13.67 -10.02
CA LYS A 95 7.52 12.38 -9.33
C LYS A 95 6.20 12.06 -8.61
N TYR A 96 5.86 10.78 -8.54
CA TYR A 96 4.64 10.27 -7.92
C TYR A 96 4.97 9.23 -6.86
N PHE A 97 4.48 9.45 -5.65
CA PHE A 97 4.59 8.51 -4.53
C PHE A 97 3.19 8.06 -4.15
N VAL A 98 2.86 6.78 -4.44
CA VAL A 98 1.49 6.28 -4.53
C VAL A 98 1.24 5.20 -3.51
N ASN A 99 0.39 5.49 -2.51
CA ASN A 99 -0.15 4.47 -1.63
C ASN A 99 -1.26 3.72 -2.36
N VAL A 100 -1.10 2.41 -2.51
CA VAL A 100 -2.06 1.56 -3.22
C VAL A 100 -3.26 1.15 -2.36
N GLY A 101 -3.27 1.52 -1.08
CA GLY A 101 -4.27 1.09 -0.10
C GLY A 101 -4.01 -0.33 0.40
N SER A 102 -5.05 -1.09 0.59
CA SER A 102 -4.97 -2.46 1.09
C SER A 102 -6.01 -3.36 0.46
N VAL A 103 -5.61 -4.58 0.09
CA VAL A 103 -6.54 -5.63 -0.33
C VAL A 103 -7.13 -6.39 0.85
N GLY A 104 -6.45 -6.40 2.00
CA GLY A 104 -6.84 -7.21 3.17
C GLY A 104 -7.51 -6.42 4.29
N GLN A 105 -7.10 -5.17 4.51
CA GLN A 105 -7.62 -4.34 5.61
C GLN A 105 -7.56 -2.85 5.26
N PRO A 106 -8.45 -2.34 4.40
CA PRO A 106 -8.60 -0.91 4.17
C PRO A 106 -8.87 -0.14 5.47
N ARG A 107 -8.30 1.08 5.59
CA ARG A 107 -8.40 1.91 6.82
C ARG A 107 -8.81 3.35 6.52
N ASP A 108 -9.54 3.56 5.46
CA ASP A 108 -10.00 4.88 5.02
C ASP A 108 -11.53 5.02 5.01
N GLY A 109 -12.23 4.09 5.71
CA GLY A 109 -13.68 4.07 5.81
C GLY A 109 -14.37 3.35 4.64
N ASP A 110 -13.63 2.90 3.63
CA ASP A 110 -14.13 2.11 2.50
C ASP A 110 -13.66 0.66 2.65
N TRP A 111 -14.58 -0.26 2.89
CA TRP A 111 -14.29 -1.69 3.12
C TRP A 111 -13.79 -2.44 1.88
N ARG A 112 -13.98 -1.88 0.69
CA ARG A 112 -13.61 -2.51 -0.58
C ARG A 112 -12.07 -2.60 -0.71
N ALA A 113 -11.60 -3.72 -1.23
CA ALA A 113 -10.18 -3.90 -1.53
C ALA A 113 -9.66 -2.78 -2.43
N SER A 114 -8.47 -2.26 -2.12
CA SER A 114 -7.84 -1.19 -2.89
C SER A 114 -6.57 -1.70 -3.56
N TYR A 115 -6.38 -1.32 -4.84
CA TYR A 115 -5.18 -1.58 -5.62
C TYR A 115 -4.94 -0.46 -6.64
N ALA A 116 -3.77 -0.43 -7.23
CA ALA A 116 -3.44 0.54 -8.27
C ALA A 116 -3.19 -0.17 -9.61
N ILE A 117 -3.63 0.48 -10.70
CA ILE A 117 -3.25 0.13 -12.07
C ILE A 117 -2.29 1.21 -12.56
N TYR A 118 -1.12 0.78 -13.03
CA TYR A 118 -0.16 1.64 -13.71
C TYR A 118 -0.11 1.25 -15.19
N ASP A 119 -0.68 2.08 -16.04
CA ASP A 119 -0.57 1.94 -17.49
C ASP A 119 0.67 2.70 -17.97
N VAL A 120 1.71 1.93 -18.31
CA VAL A 120 3.00 2.49 -18.76
C VAL A 120 2.89 3.13 -20.15
N GLN A 121 2.01 2.63 -21.01
CA GLN A 121 1.82 3.19 -22.35
C GLN A 121 1.00 4.47 -22.30
N ALA A 122 -0.12 4.43 -21.59
CA ALA A 122 -0.98 5.60 -21.41
C ALA A 122 -0.38 6.62 -20.41
N GLN A 123 0.67 6.24 -19.69
CA GLN A 123 1.29 7.06 -18.64
C GLN A 123 0.28 7.51 -17.58
N THR A 124 -0.58 6.58 -17.11
CA THR A 124 -1.59 6.85 -16.10
C THR A 124 -1.43 5.96 -14.88
N ILE A 125 -1.82 6.46 -13.72
CA ILE A 125 -1.99 5.67 -12.50
C ILE A 125 -3.42 5.84 -12.02
N ALA A 126 -4.10 4.73 -11.75
CA ALA A 126 -5.46 4.73 -11.24
C ALA A 126 -5.59 3.83 -10.01
N ILE A 127 -6.09 4.37 -8.91
CA ILE A 127 -6.48 3.60 -7.73
C ILE A 127 -7.89 3.08 -7.96
N ARG A 128 -8.07 1.78 -7.78
CA ARG A 128 -9.35 1.08 -7.98
C ARG A 128 -9.82 0.43 -6.70
N ARG A 129 -11.14 0.28 -6.59
CA ARG A 129 -11.81 -0.43 -5.50
C ARG A 129 -12.55 -1.64 -6.05
N LEU A 130 -12.44 -2.75 -5.34
CA LEU A 130 -13.10 -4.00 -5.70
C LEU A 130 -13.88 -4.53 -4.50
N GLU A 131 -15.14 -4.81 -4.71
CA GLU A 131 -15.97 -5.54 -3.74
C GLU A 131 -15.54 -7.00 -3.68
N TYR A 132 -15.65 -7.60 -2.50
CA TYR A 132 -15.35 -9.00 -2.26
C TYR A 132 -16.33 -9.56 -1.22
N ASP A 133 -16.37 -10.87 -1.08
CA ASP A 133 -17.18 -11.53 -0.06
C ASP A 133 -16.59 -11.30 1.34
N ILE A 134 -16.95 -10.15 1.91
CA ILE A 134 -16.49 -9.72 3.22
C ILE A 134 -17.03 -10.61 4.34
N GLN A 135 -18.24 -11.15 4.18
CA GLN A 135 -18.87 -12.02 5.18
C GLN A 135 -18.06 -13.30 5.34
N THR A 136 -17.75 -13.96 4.23
CA THR A 136 -16.88 -15.15 4.24
C THR A 136 -15.49 -14.83 4.83
N ALA A 137 -14.91 -13.67 4.54
CA ALA A 137 -13.64 -13.27 5.13
C ALA A 137 -13.74 -13.10 6.66
N GLN A 138 -14.79 -12.46 7.15
CA GLN A 138 -15.04 -12.29 8.58
C GLN A 138 -15.28 -13.65 9.29
N GLU A 139 -16.04 -14.53 8.68
CA GLU A 139 -16.31 -15.88 9.21
C GLU A 139 -15.01 -16.70 9.32
N LYS A 140 -14.14 -16.65 8.30
CA LYS A 140 -12.83 -17.33 8.35
C LYS A 140 -11.94 -16.80 9.49
N ILE A 141 -11.95 -15.49 9.75
CA ILE A 141 -11.20 -14.91 10.87
C ILE A 141 -11.73 -15.43 12.20
N ARG A 142 -13.07 -15.46 12.39
CA ARG A 142 -13.69 -15.97 13.62
C ARG A 142 -13.47 -17.47 13.80
N ALA A 143 -13.63 -18.25 12.72
CA ALA A 143 -13.40 -19.71 12.74
C ALA A 143 -11.94 -20.07 13.06
N ALA A 144 -10.98 -19.20 12.70
CA ALA A 144 -9.55 -19.35 13.05
C ALA A 144 -9.26 -19.04 14.53
N GLY A 145 -10.25 -18.69 15.36
CA GLY A 145 -10.08 -18.33 16.76
C GLY A 145 -9.36 -16.99 16.97
N LEU A 146 -9.30 -16.14 15.93
CA LEU A 146 -8.70 -14.81 16.04
C LEU A 146 -9.68 -13.83 16.74
N PRO A 147 -9.17 -12.74 17.35
CA PRO A 147 -10.02 -11.74 18.00
C PRO A 147 -11.14 -11.22 17.08
N ALA A 148 -12.39 -11.21 17.56
CA ALA A 148 -13.55 -10.78 16.78
C ALA A 148 -13.40 -9.39 16.16
N LEU A 149 -12.72 -8.47 16.86
CA LEU A 149 -12.41 -7.13 16.38
C LEU A 149 -11.71 -7.14 15.00
N LEU A 150 -10.88 -8.16 14.70
CA LEU A 150 -10.19 -8.27 13.41
C LEU A 150 -11.16 -8.59 12.27
N ALA A 151 -12.26 -9.29 12.55
CA ALA A 151 -13.33 -9.53 11.61
C ALA A 151 -14.24 -8.29 11.47
N ASP A 152 -14.66 -7.73 12.61
CA ASP A 152 -15.67 -6.67 12.64
C ASP A 152 -15.16 -5.38 11.94
N ARG A 153 -13.89 -5.03 12.13
CA ARG A 153 -13.28 -3.85 11.55
C ARG A 153 -13.22 -3.87 10.01
N LEU A 154 -13.25 -5.04 9.38
CA LEU A 154 -13.22 -5.15 7.92
C LEU A 154 -14.41 -4.41 7.29
N ALA A 155 -15.64 -4.64 7.81
CA ALA A 155 -16.83 -3.99 7.30
C ALA A 155 -16.86 -2.45 7.52
N LEU A 156 -16.02 -1.97 8.42
CA LEU A 156 -15.90 -0.54 8.74
C LEU A 156 -14.80 0.16 7.93
N GLY A 157 -13.97 -0.59 7.19
CA GLY A 157 -12.79 -0.04 6.54
C GLY A 157 -11.79 0.56 7.56
N LYS A 158 -11.53 -0.14 8.68
CA LYS A 158 -10.71 0.33 9.82
C LYS A 158 -9.59 -0.62 10.19
#